data_e216272100b6c3c1e2e591d9903fb412
#
_entry.id   e216272100b6c3c1e2e591d9903fb412
#
_cell.length_a   1.000
_cell.length_b   1.000
_cell.length_c   1.000
_cell.angle_alpha   90.00
_cell.angle_beta   90.00
_cell.angle_gamma   90.00
#
_symmetry.space_group_name_H-M   'P 1'
#
loop_
_entity.id
_entity.type
_entity.pdbx_description
1 polymer ?
#
loop_
_entity_poly.entity_id
_entity_poly.type
_entity_poly.pdbx_seq_one_letter_code
_entity_poly.pdbx_strand_id
1 'polypeptide(L)'
;EQRKLGDITVELSEYATQELGLPLLTSSRSGLMYQDEYRDSRTTKSTETLFSVVPVGTCTYRHMSDDDVFHMNINTLEKGLVSREYPVFEASKGNNLEFLVQHINSSEEFKAFCAEQKKGGTRTRLYYNTLCQFTVRVPALKEQAQISQCLKKLDTLITLHQRKYEKL
;
A
#
# COMPACT_ATOMS: atom_id res chain seq x y z
N GLU A 1 4.86 21.95 3.98
CA GLU A 1 6.05 21.54 4.70
C GLU A 1 6.65 20.28 4.07
N GLN A 2 7.99 20.16 4.07
CA GLN A 2 8.69 18.98 3.56
C GLN A 2 9.06 18.05 4.73
N ARG A 3 8.65 16.78 4.67
CA ARG A 3 8.82 15.79 5.75
C ARG A 3 9.29 14.44 5.18
N LYS A 4 10.12 13.71 5.91
CA LYS A 4 10.40 12.31 5.62
C LYS A 4 9.19 11.44 5.96
N LEU A 5 8.94 10.38 5.19
CA LEU A 5 7.84 9.45 5.50
C LEU A 5 8.00 8.81 6.89
N GLY A 6 9.22 8.52 7.31
CA GLY A 6 9.48 7.99 8.65
C GLY A 6 9.06 8.90 9.81
N ASP A 7 8.94 10.23 9.57
CA ASP A 7 8.50 11.19 10.59
C ASP A 7 6.96 11.27 10.70
N ILE A 8 6.25 10.77 9.69
CA ILE A 8 4.80 10.94 9.53
C ILE A 8 4.04 9.63 9.34
N THR A 9 4.73 8.50 9.40
CA THR A 9 4.15 7.16 9.38
C THR A 9 4.70 6.29 10.52
N VAL A 10 3.99 5.23 10.87
CA VAL A 10 4.37 4.27 11.91
C VAL A 10 4.20 2.87 11.35
N GLU A 11 5.25 2.04 11.45
CA GLU A 11 5.19 0.64 11.07
C GLU A 11 4.42 -0.19 12.10
N LEU A 12 3.59 -1.10 11.61
CA LEU A 12 2.87 -2.07 12.41
C LEU A 12 3.52 -3.44 12.25
N SER A 13 4.08 -3.98 13.33
CA SER A 13 4.80 -5.26 13.34
C SER A 13 4.01 -6.33 14.10
N GLU A 14 2.73 -6.53 13.72
CA GLU A 14 1.89 -7.62 14.21
C GLU A 14 1.99 -8.80 13.25
N TYR A 15 2.28 -9.98 13.78
CA TYR A 15 2.41 -11.22 12.99
C TYR A 15 1.49 -12.29 13.52
N ALA A 16 0.96 -13.12 12.61
CA ALA A 16 0.09 -14.23 12.95
C ALA A 16 0.27 -15.40 11.98
N THR A 17 -0.16 -16.59 12.40
CA THR A 17 -0.33 -17.74 11.52
C THR A 17 -1.74 -17.81 10.95
N GLN A 18 -1.96 -18.66 9.96
CA GLN A 18 -3.29 -18.90 9.39
C GLN A 18 -4.29 -19.52 10.39
N GLU A 19 -3.82 -20.03 11.53
CA GLU A 19 -4.67 -20.58 12.60
C GLU A 19 -5.62 -19.54 13.20
N LEU A 20 -5.29 -18.23 13.06
CA LEU A 20 -6.16 -17.16 13.50
C LEU A 20 -7.45 -17.04 12.65
N GLY A 21 -7.55 -17.79 11.53
CA GLY A 21 -8.73 -17.77 10.65
C GLY A 21 -8.91 -16.48 9.85
N LEU A 22 -7.90 -15.60 9.83
CA LEU A 22 -7.94 -14.37 9.03
C LEU A 22 -7.71 -14.67 7.54
N PRO A 23 -8.37 -13.94 6.61
CA PRO A 23 -8.19 -14.14 5.19
C PRO A 23 -6.78 -13.78 4.73
N LEU A 24 -6.28 -14.52 3.74
CA LEU A 24 -5.05 -14.17 3.05
C LEU A 24 -5.34 -13.10 2.00
N LEU A 25 -4.58 -12.01 2.08
CA LEU A 25 -4.64 -10.89 1.16
C LEU A 25 -3.36 -10.79 0.34
N THR A 26 -3.44 -10.16 -0.81
CA THR A 26 -2.28 -9.81 -1.63
C THR A 26 -2.37 -8.37 -2.09
N SER A 27 -1.22 -7.69 -2.10
CA SER A 27 -1.09 -6.32 -2.59
C SER A 27 -0.63 -6.34 -4.05
N SER A 28 -1.40 -5.71 -4.92
CA SER A 28 -1.12 -5.58 -6.34
C SER A 28 -1.20 -4.12 -6.79
N ARG A 29 -0.93 -3.86 -8.08
CA ARG A 29 -1.14 -2.53 -8.66
C ARG A 29 -2.61 -2.15 -8.78
N SER A 30 -3.49 -3.15 -8.82
CA SER A 30 -4.94 -2.95 -8.89
C SER A 30 -5.60 -2.78 -7.52
N GLY A 31 -4.82 -2.88 -6.44
CA GLY A 31 -5.32 -2.77 -5.08
C GLY A 31 -4.94 -3.95 -4.20
N LEU A 32 -5.45 -3.93 -2.97
CA LEU A 32 -5.43 -5.05 -2.05
C LEU A 32 -6.65 -5.93 -2.34
N MET A 33 -6.45 -7.24 -2.46
CA MET A 33 -7.50 -8.20 -2.80
C MET A 33 -7.29 -9.52 -2.08
N TYR A 34 -8.29 -10.37 -2.07
CA TYR A 34 -8.15 -11.74 -1.55
C TYR A 34 -7.20 -12.54 -2.43
N GLN A 35 -6.35 -13.35 -1.80
CA GLN A 35 -5.30 -14.07 -2.52
C GLN A 35 -5.86 -15.16 -3.45
N ASP A 36 -6.99 -15.77 -3.10
CA ASP A 36 -7.71 -16.76 -3.91
C ASP A 36 -8.32 -16.16 -5.17
N GLU A 37 -8.73 -14.89 -5.14
CA GLU A 37 -9.20 -14.15 -6.32
C GLU A 37 -8.06 -13.77 -7.28
N TYR A 38 -6.84 -13.59 -6.74
CA TYR A 38 -5.68 -13.14 -7.52
C TYR A 38 -4.91 -14.28 -8.20
N ARG A 39 -4.89 -15.46 -7.61
CA ARG A 39 -4.17 -16.64 -8.10
C ARG A 39 -5.08 -17.85 -8.12
N ASP A 40 -5.11 -18.53 -9.28
CA ASP A 40 -5.61 -19.87 -9.38
C ASP A 40 -4.85 -20.79 -8.39
N SER A 41 -5.48 -21.05 -7.29
CA SER A 41 -5.26 -21.93 -6.15
C SER A 41 -4.01 -22.84 -6.16
N ARG A 42 -2.83 -22.32 -5.87
CA ARG A 42 -1.71 -23.14 -5.38
C ARG A 42 -1.03 -22.47 -4.19
N THR A 43 -1.79 -22.11 -3.17
CA THR A 43 -1.20 -21.66 -1.92
C THR A 43 -0.93 -22.89 -1.07
N THR A 44 0.33 -23.21 -0.86
CA THR A 44 0.74 -24.20 0.15
C THR A 44 0.30 -23.65 1.50
N LYS A 45 -0.76 -24.23 2.07
CA LYS A 45 -1.21 -23.90 3.43
C LYS A 45 -0.18 -24.46 4.40
N SER A 46 0.80 -23.66 4.75
CA SER A 46 1.70 -23.97 5.87
C SER A 46 1.15 -23.29 7.12
N THR A 47 0.69 -24.04 8.07
CA THR A 47 0.17 -23.56 9.36
C THR A 47 1.26 -22.88 10.20
N GLU A 48 2.53 -23.18 9.95
CA GLU A 48 3.67 -22.63 10.68
C GLU A 48 4.19 -21.30 10.11
N THR A 49 3.74 -20.87 8.91
CA THR A 49 4.22 -19.65 8.28
C THR A 49 3.64 -18.42 8.98
N LEU A 50 4.50 -17.52 9.42
CA LEU A 50 4.10 -16.21 9.94
C LEU A 50 3.80 -15.24 8.77
N PHE A 51 2.71 -14.52 8.92
CA PHE A 51 2.24 -13.48 8.02
C PHE A 51 2.19 -12.13 8.75
N SER A 52 2.34 -11.04 8.03
CA SER A 52 2.04 -9.70 8.56
C SER A 52 0.53 -9.50 8.64
N VAL A 53 0.05 -9.02 9.78
CA VAL A 53 -1.36 -8.67 9.99
C VAL A 53 -1.61 -7.28 9.44
N VAL A 54 -2.66 -7.13 8.63
CA VAL A 54 -3.06 -5.85 8.02
C VAL A 54 -4.43 -5.45 8.55
N PRO A 55 -4.52 -4.56 9.55
CA PRO A 55 -5.78 -4.00 10.00
C PRO A 55 -6.47 -3.18 8.91
N VAL A 56 -7.80 -3.04 9.01
CA VAL A 56 -8.55 -2.12 8.14
C VAL A 56 -8.08 -0.69 8.37
N GLY A 57 -7.92 0.07 7.29
CA GLY A 57 -7.47 1.46 7.33
C GLY A 57 -5.94 1.64 7.38
N THR A 58 -5.16 0.55 7.39
CA THR A 58 -3.70 0.60 7.30
C THR A 58 -3.22 0.36 5.88
N CYS A 59 -1.99 0.75 5.59
CA CYS A 59 -1.38 0.59 4.27
C CYS A 59 -0.41 -0.58 4.25
N THR A 60 -0.39 -1.31 3.13
CA THR A 60 0.62 -2.32 2.83
C THR A 60 1.03 -2.27 1.36
N TYR A 61 2.17 -2.83 1.04
CA TYR A 61 2.65 -2.94 -0.33
C TYR A 61 3.56 -4.15 -0.52
N ARG A 62 3.63 -4.65 -1.76
CA ARG A 62 4.59 -5.68 -2.13
C ARG A 62 5.99 -5.08 -2.14
N HIS A 63 6.88 -5.59 -1.27
CA HIS A 63 8.22 -5.02 -1.07
C HIS A 63 9.22 -5.30 -2.22
N MET A 64 8.84 -6.12 -3.20
CA MET A 64 9.67 -6.44 -4.39
C MET A 64 8.96 -6.08 -5.68
N SER A 65 9.73 -5.52 -6.62
CA SER A 65 9.28 -5.16 -7.96
C SER A 65 10.30 -5.57 -9.02
N ASP A 66 9.81 -6.03 -10.17
CA ASP A 66 10.65 -6.39 -11.32
C ASP A 66 10.96 -5.17 -12.22
N ASP A 67 10.16 -4.11 -12.12
CA ASP A 67 10.21 -2.89 -12.94
C ASP A 67 10.33 -1.59 -12.12
N ASP A 68 10.80 -1.72 -10.88
CA ASP A 68 11.07 -0.60 -9.95
C ASP A 68 9.80 0.20 -9.53
N VAL A 69 8.60 -0.29 -9.91
CA VAL A 69 7.32 0.35 -9.55
C VAL A 69 6.73 -0.32 -8.31
N PHE A 70 6.46 0.49 -7.29
CA PHE A 70 5.78 0.08 -6.06
C PHE A 70 4.45 0.79 -5.93
N HIS A 71 3.43 0.08 -5.47
CA HIS A 71 2.10 0.61 -5.28
C HIS A 71 1.63 0.37 -3.85
N MET A 72 1.29 1.46 -3.17
CA MET A 72 0.79 1.46 -1.79
C MET A 72 -0.72 1.23 -1.79
N ASN A 73 -1.20 0.30 -0.97
CA ASN A 73 -2.62 -0.06 -0.90
C ASN A 73 -3.14 0.06 0.53
N ILE A 74 -4.21 0.82 0.72
CA ILE A 74 -4.93 0.87 1.99
C ILE A 74 -5.88 -0.32 2.07
N ASN A 75 -5.88 -1.02 3.19
CA ASN A 75 -6.83 -2.09 3.44
C ASN A 75 -8.23 -1.52 3.68
N THR A 76 -9.12 -1.70 2.73
CA THR A 76 -10.54 -1.32 2.80
C THR A 76 -11.47 -2.56 2.89
N LEU A 77 -10.90 -3.76 2.98
CA LEU A 77 -11.63 -5.03 3.06
C LEU A 77 -11.95 -5.36 4.53
N GLU A 78 -11.20 -6.26 5.08
CA GLU A 78 -11.28 -6.68 6.47
C GLU A 78 -9.86 -6.92 7.03
N LYS A 79 -9.72 -7.08 8.36
CA LYS A 79 -8.43 -7.46 8.95
C LYS A 79 -7.99 -8.79 8.33
N GLY A 80 -6.78 -8.81 7.75
CA GLY A 80 -6.28 -9.96 7.01
C GLY A 80 -4.78 -10.15 7.15
N LEU A 81 -4.27 -11.12 6.43
CA LEU A 81 -2.87 -11.54 6.44
C LEU A 81 -2.25 -11.31 5.06
N VAL A 82 -1.06 -10.71 5.04
CA VAL A 82 -0.23 -10.61 3.82
C VAL A 82 1.11 -11.31 4.06
N SER A 83 1.90 -11.50 2.99
CA SER A 83 3.27 -12.03 3.14
C SER A 83 4.00 -11.30 4.26
N ARG A 84 4.74 -12.04 5.09
CA ARG A 84 5.56 -11.48 6.17
C ARG A 84 6.51 -10.37 5.73
N GLU A 85 6.95 -10.44 4.49
CA GLU A 85 7.88 -9.47 3.90
C GLU A 85 7.19 -8.16 3.48
N TYR A 86 5.85 -8.09 3.46
CA TYR A 86 5.14 -6.88 3.11
C TYR A 86 5.06 -5.96 4.31
N PRO A 87 5.62 -4.73 4.20
CA PRO A 87 5.46 -3.75 5.27
C PRO A 87 4.00 -3.37 5.47
N VAL A 88 3.64 -3.13 6.72
CA VAL A 88 2.33 -2.61 7.11
C VAL A 88 2.55 -1.36 7.92
N PHE A 89 1.88 -0.26 7.59
CA PHE A 89 2.06 1.01 8.28
C PHE A 89 0.78 1.85 8.30
N GLU A 90 0.75 2.81 9.19
CA GLU A 90 -0.31 3.82 9.29
C GLU A 90 0.28 5.23 9.30
N ALA A 91 -0.55 6.25 9.10
CA ALA A 91 -0.12 7.63 9.29
C ALA A 91 -0.03 7.96 10.78
N SER A 92 1.05 8.62 11.18
CA SER A 92 1.17 9.15 12.54
C SER A 92 0.15 10.26 12.78
N LYS A 93 -0.13 10.54 14.07
CA LYS A 93 -1.07 11.61 14.48
C LYS A 93 -0.76 12.94 13.77
N GLY A 94 -1.79 13.55 13.20
CA GLY A 94 -1.67 14.82 12.48
C GLY A 94 -1.42 14.66 10.97
N ASN A 95 -1.48 13.43 10.44
CA ASN A 95 -1.34 13.16 9.02
C ASN A 95 -2.49 12.30 8.51
N ASN A 96 -2.79 12.40 7.21
CA ASN A 96 -3.86 11.67 6.55
C ASN A 96 -3.25 10.57 5.67
N LEU A 97 -3.52 9.30 5.97
CA LEU A 97 -2.97 8.16 5.23
C LEU A 97 -3.43 8.12 3.78
N GLU A 98 -4.71 8.42 3.51
CA GLU A 98 -5.24 8.43 2.14
C GLU A 98 -4.51 9.47 1.28
N PHE A 99 -4.28 10.67 1.82
CA PHE A 99 -3.49 11.71 1.15
C PHE A 99 -2.06 11.21 0.85
N LEU A 100 -1.38 10.65 1.85
CA LEU A 100 -0.01 10.16 1.68
C LEU A 100 0.08 9.08 0.60
N VAL A 101 -0.82 8.11 0.63
CA VAL A 101 -0.85 7.00 -0.34
C VAL A 101 -1.15 7.51 -1.75
N GLN A 102 -2.13 8.40 -1.93
CA GLN A 102 -2.44 9.01 -3.21
C GLN A 102 -1.24 9.80 -3.76
N HIS A 103 -0.59 10.59 -2.90
CA HIS A 103 0.57 11.38 -3.29
C HIS A 103 1.75 10.49 -3.71
N ILE A 104 2.07 9.47 -2.92
CA ILE A 104 3.18 8.54 -3.22
C ILE A 104 2.91 7.79 -4.54
N ASN A 105 1.71 7.22 -4.71
CA ASN A 105 1.37 6.44 -5.90
C ASN A 105 1.37 7.26 -7.20
N SER A 106 1.20 8.57 -7.12
CA SER A 106 1.20 9.49 -8.28
C SER A 106 2.52 10.24 -8.47
N SER A 107 3.49 10.09 -7.56
CA SER A 107 4.73 10.87 -7.57
C SER A 107 5.79 10.28 -8.50
N GLU A 108 6.24 11.08 -9.46
CA GLU A 108 7.40 10.72 -10.31
C GLU A 108 8.70 10.72 -9.50
N GLU A 109 8.82 11.60 -8.49
CA GLU A 109 9.96 11.62 -7.58
C GLU A 109 10.05 10.32 -6.77
N PHE A 110 8.90 9.75 -6.38
CA PHE A 110 8.87 8.46 -5.70
C PHE A 110 9.31 7.32 -6.62
N LYS A 111 8.89 7.31 -7.87
CA LYS A 111 9.34 6.33 -8.87
C LYS A 111 10.85 6.41 -9.08
N ALA A 112 11.40 7.61 -9.21
CA ALA A 112 12.85 7.83 -9.33
C ALA A 112 13.59 7.33 -8.08
N PHE A 113 13.10 7.68 -6.89
CA PHE A 113 13.64 7.19 -5.62
C PHE A 113 13.64 5.66 -5.54
N CYS A 114 12.57 5.00 -5.98
CA CYS A 114 12.50 3.53 -6.00
C CYS A 114 13.52 2.91 -6.97
N ALA A 115 13.69 3.48 -8.15
CA ALA A 115 14.66 3.01 -9.14
C ALA A 115 16.12 3.09 -8.62
N GLU A 116 16.45 4.09 -7.82
CA GLU A 116 17.75 4.24 -7.17
C GLU A 116 18.05 3.15 -6.14
N GLN A 117 17.01 2.44 -5.63
CA GLN A 117 17.20 1.37 -4.65
C GLN A 117 17.66 0.05 -5.27
N LYS A 118 17.76 -0.03 -6.60
CA LYS A 118 18.20 -1.23 -7.31
C LYS A 118 19.68 -1.52 -7.07
N LYS A 119 19.94 -2.59 -6.34
CA LYS A 119 21.30 -3.02 -5.96
C LYS A 119 21.71 -4.27 -6.75
N GLY A 120 21.97 -4.13 -8.05
CA GLY A 120 22.61 -5.17 -8.86
C GLY A 120 21.85 -6.49 -9.07
N GLY A 121 20.57 -6.55 -8.77
CA GLY A 121 19.71 -7.73 -8.95
C GLY A 121 18.67 -7.54 -10.05
N THR A 122 17.91 -8.62 -10.34
CA THR A 122 16.77 -8.57 -11.27
C THR A 122 15.55 -7.88 -10.68
N ARG A 123 15.49 -7.73 -9.34
CA ARG A 123 14.37 -7.16 -8.60
C ARG A 123 14.83 -6.07 -7.66
N THR A 124 14.08 -4.99 -7.61
CA THR A 124 14.26 -3.94 -6.61
C THR A 124 13.48 -4.29 -5.36
N ARG A 125 14.09 -4.05 -4.19
CA ARG A 125 13.46 -4.24 -2.88
C ARG A 125 13.31 -2.90 -2.18
N LEU A 126 12.09 -2.62 -1.73
CA LEU A 126 11.76 -1.44 -0.94
C LEU A 126 11.28 -1.88 0.44
N TYR A 127 12.19 -1.89 1.40
CA TYR A 127 11.86 -2.13 2.80
C TYR A 127 11.31 -0.87 3.47
N TYR A 128 10.57 -1.02 4.56
CA TYR A 128 9.96 0.11 5.25
C TYR A 128 10.99 1.15 5.72
N ASN A 129 12.12 0.74 6.26
CA ASN A 129 13.20 1.66 6.68
C ASN A 129 13.77 2.48 5.51
N THR A 130 13.80 1.91 4.31
CA THR A 130 14.19 2.64 3.09
C THR A 130 13.08 3.60 2.66
N LEU A 131 11.81 3.15 2.66
CA LEU A 131 10.65 3.99 2.40
C LEU A 131 10.63 5.23 3.32
N CYS A 132 10.99 5.07 4.59
CA CYS A 132 11.08 6.13 5.57
C CYS A 132 12.03 7.29 5.18
N GLN A 133 12.98 7.05 4.28
CA GLN A 133 13.91 8.10 3.81
C GLN A 133 13.32 8.97 2.71
N PHE A 134 12.27 8.52 2.05
CA PHE A 134 11.59 9.32 1.04
C PHE A 134 10.96 10.56 1.66
N THR A 135 11.12 11.69 0.98
CA THR A 135 10.64 12.99 1.46
C THR A 135 9.44 13.45 0.64
N VAL A 136 8.38 13.82 1.34
CA VAL A 136 7.12 14.29 0.74
C VAL A 136 6.82 15.72 1.16
N ARG A 137 6.09 16.45 0.33
CA ARG A 137 5.49 17.74 0.69
C ARG A 137 4.12 17.51 1.28
N VAL A 138 3.95 17.87 2.55
CA VAL A 138 2.68 17.71 3.26
C VAL A 138 2.10 19.07 3.64
N PRO A 139 0.86 19.36 3.21
CA PRO A 139 0.11 20.53 3.66
C PRO A 139 -0.44 20.32 5.08
N ALA A 140 -1.17 21.28 5.60
CA ALA A 140 -1.86 21.12 6.88
C ALA A 140 -2.86 19.95 6.85
N LEU A 141 -3.10 19.28 7.98
CA LEU A 141 -3.98 18.10 8.06
C LEU A 141 -5.36 18.32 7.42
N LYS A 142 -5.96 19.50 7.66
CA LYS A 142 -7.27 19.85 7.05
C LYS A 142 -7.18 19.87 5.53
N GLU A 143 -6.11 20.39 4.97
CA GLU A 143 -5.90 20.47 3.53
C GLU A 143 -5.59 19.08 2.94
N GLN A 144 -4.81 18.23 3.64
CA GLN A 144 -4.60 16.84 3.27
C GLN A 144 -5.95 16.11 3.11
N ALA A 145 -6.85 16.25 4.09
CA ALA A 145 -8.17 15.63 4.05
C ALA A 145 -9.04 16.16 2.89
N GLN A 146 -9.00 17.45 2.62
CA GLN A 146 -9.73 18.06 1.50
C GLN A 146 -9.23 17.58 0.14
N ILE A 147 -7.91 17.51 -0.05
CA ILE A 147 -7.28 17.02 -1.29
C ILE A 147 -7.66 15.54 -1.51
N SER A 148 -7.47 14.72 -0.48
CA SER A 148 -7.79 13.28 -0.54
C SER A 148 -9.26 13.05 -0.90
N GLN A 149 -10.17 13.77 -0.26
CA GLN A 149 -11.61 13.65 -0.56
C GLN A 149 -11.96 14.10 -1.98
N CYS A 150 -11.32 15.17 -2.48
CA CYS A 150 -11.53 15.65 -3.84
C CYS A 150 -11.08 14.60 -4.87
N LEU A 151 -9.89 14.05 -4.72
CA LEU A 151 -9.35 13.01 -5.60
C LEU A 151 -10.23 11.75 -5.60
N LYS A 152 -10.67 11.30 -4.42
CA LYS A 152 -11.57 10.15 -4.28
C LYS A 152 -12.92 10.35 -5.01
N LYS A 153 -13.46 11.57 -4.96
CA LYS A 153 -14.67 11.91 -5.73
C LYS A 153 -14.43 11.86 -7.23
N LEU A 154 -13.29 12.37 -7.70
CA LEU A 154 -12.92 12.32 -9.12
C LEU A 154 -12.76 10.89 -9.61
N ASP A 155 -12.07 10.02 -8.87
CA ASP A 155 -11.92 8.60 -9.20
C ASP A 155 -13.26 7.88 -9.27
N THR A 156 -14.17 8.20 -8.35
CA THR A 156 -15.55 7.67 -8.37
C THR A 156 -16.30 8.10 -9.63
N LEU A 157 -16.22 9.38 -10.01
CA LEU A 157 -16.86 9.91 -11.22
C LEU A 157 -16.28 9.27 -12.48
N ILE A 158 -14.96 9.12 -12.58
CA ILE A 158 -14.29 8.47 -13.71
C ILE A 158 -14.80 7.04 -13.85
N THR A 159 -14.80 6.28 -12.75
CA THR A 159 -15.28 4.88 -12.72
C THR A 159 -16.74 4.76 -13.17
N LEU A 160 -17.61 5.66 -12.69
CA LEU A 160 -19.02 5.67 -13.09
C LEU A 160 -19.20 5.98 -14.58
N HIS A 161 -18.42 6.92 -15.11
CA HIS A 161 -18.44 7.25 -16.54
C HIS A 161 -17.96 6.08 -17.39
N GLN A 162 -16.85 5.43 -17.04
CA GLN A 162 -16.33 4.26 -17.74
C GLN A 162 -17.37 3.14 -17.81
N ARG A 163 -18.01 2.80 -16.68
CA ARG A 163 -19.07 1.78 -16.63
C ARG A 163 -20.30 2.14 -17.48
N LYS A 164 -20.59 3.43 -17.65
CA LYS A 164 -21.69 3.89 -18.51
C LYS A 164 -21.37 3.65 -19.99
N TYR A 165 -20.13 3.88 -20.41
CA TYR A 165 -19.71 3.66 -21.81
C TYR A 165 -19.57 2.17 -22.16
N GLU A 166 -19.16 1.34 -21.21
CA GLU A 166 -19.08 -0.12 -21.42
C GLU A 166 -20.44 -0.81 -21.60
N LYS A 167 -21.53 -0.13 -21.24
CA LYS A 167 -22.92 -0.64 -21.37
C LYS A 167 -23.65 -0.12 -22.62
N LEU A 168 -23.00 0.70 -23.43
CA LEU A 168 -23.52 1.22 -24.71
C LEU A 168 -22.98 0.42 -25.89
#